data_2c1295ad0fac195f7ab782f2ba0f48f6
#
_entry.id   2c1295ad0fac195f7ab782f2ba0f48f6
#
_cell.length_a   1.000
_cell.length_b   1.000
_cell.length_c   1.000
_cell.angle_alpha   90.00
_cell.angle_beta   90.00
_cell.angle_gamma   90.00
#
_symmetry.space_group_name_H-M   'P 1'
#
loop_
_entity.id
_entity.type
_entity.pdbx_description
1 polymer ?
#
loop_
_entity_poly.entity_id
_entity_poly.type
_entity_poly.pdbx_seq_one_letter_code
_entity_poly.pdbx_strand_id
1 'polypeptide(L)'
;MDFKRRAFLKLGTQLVAGAAIIPAACKLSSNKEKETGTKDSTAATSSNAATSVALQTFGLQLYTLRDDLPKDPKGILKQVSAMGYKQIESYEGDQGMFWGMSNTDFKKYMDDLGMTIVSSHCDINKDFEKKAAEAAAIGMKYLLCPYKGPQKKLDDFRKFADEFNQKGEICKKNGIRFAYHNHDYTFKELEGQMPQDVLMNNTDPALVEYELDMYWVVAAGQDPETWLKKYKNRFKLCHVKDRTKGATEAADSCTLGEGSIDYSKILKTAKETGMEYYIVEQEKYAGTTPLKAVEVNAAYMKKLKL
;
A
#
# COMPACT_ATOMS: atom_id res chain seq x y z
N MET A 1 -37.24 8.46 28.71
CA MET A 1 -36.24 9.17 29.54
C MET A 1 -35.34 9.97 28.60
N ASP A 2 -35.56 11.27 28.60
CA ASP A 2 -34.81 12.23 27.75
C ASP A 2 -33.39 12.43 28.23
N PHE A 3 -32.42 12.43 27.35
CA PHE A 3 -31.13 13.05 27.60
C PHE A 3 -30.77 14.07 26.55
N LYS A 4 -30.68 15.29 27.05
CA LYS A 4 -30.60 16.60 26.42
C LYS A 4 -29.37 16.78 25.51
N ARG A 5 -29.64 17.37 24.35
CA ARG A 5 -28.68 18.07 23.49
C ARG A 5 -28.01 19.20 24.28
N ARG A 6 -26.69 19.29 24.23
CA ARG A 6 -25.98 20.54 24.59
C ARG A 6 -25.35 21.12 23.33
N ALA A 7 -25.92 22.28 22.99
CA ALA A 7 -25.35 23.20 22.04
C ALA A 7 -24.13 23.88 22.64
N PHE A 8 -23.07 24.05 21.84
CA PHE A 8 -21.97 24.94 22.16
C PHE A 8 -22.01 26.17 21.26
N LEU A 9 -22.09 27.29 21.95
CA LEU A 9 -22.23 28.64 21.44
C LEU A 9 -21.01 29.14 20.70
N LYS A 10 -21.24 29.91 19.67
CA LYS A 10 -20.32 30.82 18.99
C LYS A 10 -20.00 32.03 19.90
N LEU A 11 -18.73 32.40 19.95
CA LEU A 11 -18.27 33.76 20.30
C LEU A 11 -17.04 33.98 19.38
N GLY A 12 -16.96 34.93 18.51
CA GLY A 12 -17.18 36.36 18.62
C GLY A 12 -15.85 37.03 18.33
N THR A 13 -15.78 37.59 17.12
CA THR A 13 -14.75 38.47 16.52
C THR A 13 -14.16 39.51 17.46
N GLN A 14 -12.81 39.76 17.32
CA GLN A 14 -12.32 41.15 17.33
C GLN A 14 -11.09 41.29 16.40
N LEU A 15 -11.25 42.19 15.45
CA LEU A 15 -10.20 42.78 14.62
C LEU A 15 -9.39 43.79 15.47
N VAL A 16 -8.06 43.79 15.31
CA VAL A 16 -7.21 44.95 15.56
C VAL A 16 -6.32 45.17 14.35
N ALA A 17 -6.56 46.32 13.72
CA ALA A 17 -5.71 46.86 12.68
C ALA A 17 -4.56 47.63 13.33
N GLY A 18 -3.36 47.53 12.79
CA GLY A 18 -2.20 48.31 13.18
C GLY A 18 -1.29 48.55 11.99
N ALA A 19 -1.18 49.80 11.61
CA ALA A 19 -0.63 50.34 10.38
C ALA A 19 0.91 50.31 10.29
N ALA A 20 1.31 50.22 9.05
CA ALA A 20 2.51 50.72 8.34
C ALA A 20 3.58 51.52 9.08
N ILE A 21 4.83 51.27 8.73
CA ILE A 21 5.85 52.28 8.44
C ILE A 21 6.90 51.68 7.47
N ILE A 22 7.01 52.30 6.29
CA ILE A 22 8.16 52.21 5.37
C ILE A 22 9.04 53.43 5.68
N PRO A 23 10.37 53.36 5.55
CA PRO A 23 10.99 54.43 4.78
C PRO A 23 11.90 53.91 3.67
N ALA A 24 11.88 54.74 2.66
CA ALA A 24 12.51 54.68 1.36
C ALA A 24 13.98 55.16 1.37
N ALA A 25 14.62 54.79 0.27
CA ALA A 25 15.52 55.57 -0.54
C ALA A 25 17.01 55.65 -0.19
N CYS A 26 17.86 55.34 -1.14
CA CYS A 26 18.77 56.22 -1.92
C CYS A 26 19.60 55.38 -2.85
N LYS A 27 19.53 55.67 -4.06
CA LYS A 27 20.12 56.53 -5.10
C LYS A 27 21.20 55.83 -5.92
N LEU A 28 20.89 55.80 -7.17
CA LEU A 28 21.65 55.99 -8.41
C LEU A 28 23.17 56.08 -8.35
N SER A 29 23.84 55.33 -9.21
CA SER A 29 24.85 55.87 -10.09
C SER A 29 24.89 55.12 -11.42
N SER A 30 24.77 55.87 -12.50
CA SER A 30 24.89 55.50 -13.91
C SER A 30 26.35 55.34 -14.30
N ASN A 31 26.67 54.36 -15.17
CA ASN A 31 27.55 54.65 -16.30
C ASN A 31 27.26 53.69 -17.47
N LYS A 32 27.14 54.33 -18.64
CA LYS A 32 27.13 53.72 -19.97
C LYS A 32 28.52 53.30 -20.35
N GLU A 33 28.64 52.16 -21.02
CA GLU A 33 29.33 52.17 -22.34
C GLU A 33 29.05 50.87 -23.13
N LYS A 34 29.05 51.03 -24.42
CA LYS A 34 28.76 50.13 -25.54
C LYS A 34 29.84 49.04 -25.71
N GLU A 35 29.51 47.82 -26.16
CA GLU A 35 29.69 47.39 -27.55
C GLU A 35 29.46 45.87 -27.71
N THR A 36 28.70 45.55 -28.69
CA THR A 36 28.73 44.48 -29.69
C THR A 36 29.46 43.17 -29.38
N GLY A 37 28.70 42.07 -29.45
CA GLY A 37 29.24 40.72 -29.54
C GLY A 37 28.15 39.67 -29.59
N THR A 38 27.65 39.38 -30.79
CA THR A 38 26.81 38.23 -31.10
C THR A 38 27.56 36.97 -30.74
N LYS A 39 27.05 36.20 -29.77
CA LYS A 39 27.34 34.78 -29.66
C LYS A 39 26.06 34.02 -29.33
N ASP A 40 25.71 33.27 -30.31
CA ASP A 40 24.75 32.17 -30.27
C ASP A 40 25.00 31.28 -29.06
N SER A 41 24.12 31.30 -28.08
CA SER A 41 24.10 30.33 -26.96
C SER A 41 22.89 29.44 -27.12
N THR A 42 23.11 28.32 -27.80
CA THR A 42 22.23 27.17 -27.70
C THR A 42 22.02 26.81 -26.22
N ALA A 43 20.85 27.15 -25.73
CA ALA A 43 20.40 26.68 -24.43
C ALA A 43 20.24 25.14 -24.52
N ALA A 44 21.22 24.44 -23.99
CA ALA A 44 21.10 23.01 -23.73
C ALA A 44 20.02 22.84 -22.66
N THR A 45 18.82 22.47 -23.09
CA THR A 45 17.80 21.92 -22.21
C THR A 45 18.34 20.61 -21.62
N SER A 46 18.88 20.69 -20.42
CA SER A 46 19.19 19.51 -19.63
C SER A 46 17.86 18.86 -19.28
N SER A 47 17.41 17.91 -20.08
CA SER A 47 16.40 16.97 -19.69
C SER A 47 17.00 16.14 -18.55
N ASN A 48 16.63 16.43 -17.33
CA ASN A 48 16.78 15.51 -16.21
C ASN A 48 15.92 14.27 -16.50
N ALA A 49 16.46 13.37 -17.30
CA ALA A 49 15.95 12.02 -17.38
C ALA A 49 16.16 11.40 -15.99
N ALA A 50 15.10 11.33 -15.20
CA ALA A 50 15.13 10.60 -13.94
C ALA A 50 15.65 9.18 -14.25
N THR A 51 16.84 8.86 -13.76
CA THR A 51 17.43 7.53 -13.91
C THR A 51 16.53 6.54 -13.21
N SER A 52 15.81 5.73 -13.97
CA SER A 52 14.98 4.65 -13.41
C SER A 52 15.89 3.65 -12.68
N VAL A 53 15.65 3.48 -11.37
CA VAL A 53 16.44 2.57 -10.53
C VAL A 53 15.70 1.23 -10.41
N ALA A 54 16.43 0.12 -10.51
CA ALA A 54 15.86 -1.21 -10.33
C ALA A 54 15.21 -1.33 -8.93
N LEU A 55 14.06 -2.01 -8.84
CA LEU A 55 13.40 -2.27 -7.57
C LEU A 55 14.27 -3.22 -6.72
N GLN A 56 14.89 -2.67 -5.68
CA GLN A 56 15.86 -3.40 -4.85
C GLN A 56 15.19 -4.29 -3.80
N THR A 57 13.97 -3.95 -3.37
CA THR A 57 13.29 -4.61 -2.27
C THR A 57 11.83 -4.85 -2.63
N PHE A 58 11.41 -6.10 -2.52
CA PHE A 58 10.02 -6.52 -2.72
C PHE A 58 9.71 -7.70 -1.79
N GLY A 59 8.43 -7.90 -1.53
CA GLY A 59 7.90 -8.90 -0.62
C GLY A 59 7.14 -10.02 -1.34
N LEU A 60 6.79 -11.04 -0.57
CA LEU A 60 5.87 -12.12 -0.94
C LEU A 60 4.74 -12.19 0.08
N GLN A 61 3.49 -12.19 -0.41
CA GLN A 61 2.33 -12.62 0.39
C GLN A 61 2.35 -14.15 0.50
N LEU A 62 2.47 -14.65 1.74
CA LEU A 62 2.64 -16.08 2.00
C LEU A 62 1.42 -16.93 1.66
N TYR A 63 0.24 -16.32 1.47
CA TYR A 63 -0.95 -17.01 0.97
C TYR A 63 -0.72 -17.63 -0.42
N THR A 64 0.22 -17.10 -1.19
CA THR A 64 0.73 -17.71 -2.43
C THR A 64 1.18 -19.16 -2.22
N LEU A 65 1.70 -19.48 -1.04
CA LEU A 65 2.24 -20.81 -0.69
C LEU A 65 1.36 -21.54 0.34
N ARG A 66 0.07 -21.20 0.40
CA ARG A 66 -0.88 -21.70 1.43
C ARG A 66 -0.98 -23.22 1.52
N ASP A 67 -0.73 -23.93 0.41
CA ASP A 67 -0.79 -25.40 0.37
C ASP A 67 0.51 -26.08 0.81
N ASP A 68 1.64 -25.38 0.71
CA ASP A 68 2.99 -25.91 1.00
C ASP A 68 3.52 -25.41 2.35
N LEU A 69 3.29 -24.14 2.66
CA LEU A 69 3.82 -23.48 3.85
C LEU A 69 3.44 -24.18 5.17
N PRO A 70 2.19 -24.67 5.37
CA PRO A 70 1.82 -25.36 6.61
C PRO A 70 2.56 -26.69 6.85
N LYS A 71 3.11 -27.30 5.79
CA LYS A 71 3.83 -28.60 5.86
C LYS A 71 5.27 -28.43 6.33
N ASP A 72 5.93 -27.37 5.89
CA ASP A 72 7.32 -27.04 6.23
C ASP A 72 7.55 -25.52 6.20
N PRO A 73 7.09 -24.78 7.21
CA PRO A 73 7.22 -23.31 7.22
C PRO A 73 8.67 -22.84 7.09
N LYS A 74 9.60 -23.51 7.77
CA LYS A 74 11.02 -23.11 7.75
C LYS A 74 11.68 -23.40 6.42
N GLY A 75 11.49 -24.58 5.86
CA GLY A 75 12.06 -24.96 4.56
C GLY A 75 11.52 -24.08 3.42
N ILE A 76 10.22 -23.77 3.44
CA ILE A 76 9.60 -22.90 2.45
C ILE A 76 10.12 -21.45 2.56
N LEU A 77 10.18 -20.88 3.76
CA LEU A 77 10.73 -19.53 3.96
C LEU A 77 12.20 -19.42 3.57
N LYS A 78 12.99 -20.47 3.79
CA LYS A 78 14.38 -20.54 3.31
C LYS A 78 14.47 -20.50 1.77
N GLN A 79 13.58 -21.22 1.08
CA GLN A 79 13.52 -21.18 -0.38
C GLN A 79 13.10 -19.77 -0.88
N VAL A 80 12.10 -19.15 -0.26
CA VAL A 80 11.66 -17.78 -0.58
C VAL A 80 12.82 -16.79 -0.45
N SER A 81 13.60 -16.85 0.63
CA SER A 81 14.80 -16.02 0.80
C SER A 81 15.82 -16.26 -0.31
N ALA A 82 16.10 -17.54 -0.65
CA ALA A 82 17.05 -17.90 -1.72
C ALA A 82 16.63 -17.37 -3.11
N MET A 83 15.33 -17.24 -3.37
CA MET A 83 14.79 -16.63 -4.59
C MET A 83 14.98 -15.12 -4.64
N GLY A 84 15.35 -14.48 -3.50
CA GLY A 84 15.72 -13.07 -3.41
C GLY A 84 14.65 -12.14 -2.87
N TYR A 85 13.57 -12.65 -2.35
CA TYR A 85 12.63 -11.84 -1.55
C TYR A 85 13.32 -11.31 -0.29
N LYS A 86 13.06 -10.05 0.03
CA LYS A 86 13.62 -9.37 1.22
C LYS A 86 12.57 -9.04 2.27
N GLN A 87 11.31 -9.14 1.87
CA GLN A 87 10.18 -8.86 2.74
C GLN A 87 9.16 -9.99 2.60
N ILE A 88 8.39 -10.20 3.66
CA ILE A 88 7.19 -11.03 3.60
C ILE A 88 6.00 -10.28 4.17
N GLU A 89 4.86 -10.59 3.63
CA GLU A 89 3.56 -10.42 4.24
C GLU A 89 3.03 -11.78 4.63
N SER A 90 2.76 -11.99 5.92
CA SER A 90 2.20 -13.23 6.41
C SER A 90 0.68 -13.21 6.33
N TYR A 91 0.07 -14.32 6.67
CA TYR A 91 -1.37 -14.42 6.94
C TYR A 91 -1.63 -15.33 8.12
N GLU A 92 -2.78 -15.14 8.77
CA GLU A 92 -3.21 -15.98 9.90
C GLU A 92 -3.85 -17.25 9.37
N GLY A 93 -3.04 -18.31 9.25
CA GLY A 93 -3.50 -19.66 8.98
C GLY A 93 -3.77 -20.45 10.28
N ASP A 94 -3.97 -21.75 10.18
CA ASP A 94 -4.22 -22.63 11.33
C ASP A 94 -3.08 -22.63 12.36
N GLN A 95 -1.87 -22.30 11.95
CA GLN A 95 -0.69 -22.16 12.80
C GLN A 95 -0.42 -20.70 13.24
N GLY A 96 -1.40 -19.81 13.07
CA GLY A 96 -1.29 -18.38 13.38
C GLY A 96 -0.43 -17.60 12.39
N MET A 97 -0.18 -16.33 12.70
CA MET A 97 0.61 -15.43 11.84
C MET A 97 2.10 -15.77 11.79
N PHE A 98 2.60 -16.54 12.76
CA PHE A 98 4.01 -16.87 12.94
C PHE A 98 4.31 -18.36 12.69
N TRP A 99 3.38 -19.08 12.08
CA TRP A 99 3.57 -20.45 11.58
C TRP A 99 4.04 -21.43 12.65
N GLY A 100 3.38 -21.44 13.80
CA GLY A 100 3.67 -22.33 14.94
C GLY A 100 4.89 -21.95 15.76
N MET A 101 5.56 -20.85 15.43
CA MET A 101 6.65 -20.27 16.22
C MET A 101 6.11 -19.19 17.17
N SER A 102 6.88 -18.85 18.22
CA SER A 102 6.65 -17.58 18.91
C SER A 102 6.97 -16.41 17.97
N ASN A 103 6.43 -15.22 18.23
CA ASN A 103 6.75 -14.03 17.43
C ASN A 103 8.27 -13.74 17.42
N THR A 104 8.94 -13.88 18.56
CA THR A 104 10.39 -13.67 18.69
C THR A 104 11.23 -14.71 17.96
N ASP A 105 10.83 -15.99 18.00
CA ASP A 105 11.52 -17.03 17.24
C ASP A 105 11.32 -16.87 15.75
N PHE A 106 10.11 -16.47 15.34
CA PHE A 106 9.82 -16.17 13.95
C PHE A 106 10.67 -14.98 13.45
N LYS A 107 10.71 -13.89 14.23
CA LYS A 107 11.56 -12.73 13.93
C LYS A 107 13.01 -13.13 13.77
N LYS A 108 13.55 -13.86 14.73
CA LYS A 108 14.94 -14.35 14.68
C LYS A 108 15.18 -15.17 13.41
N TYR A 109 14.27 -16.07 13.08
CA TYR A 109 14.40 -16.89 11.89
C TYR A 109 14.38 -16.05 10.60
N MET A 110 13.52 -15.03 10.52
CA MET A 110 13.49 -14.11 9.39
C MET A 110 14.79 -13.31 9.27
N ASP A 111 15.33 -12.84 10.38
CA ASP A 111 16.62 -12.13 10.41
C ASP A 111 17.77 -13.03 9.94
N ASP A 112 17.82 -14.29 10.39
CA ASP A 112 18.83 -15.27 9.96
C ASP A 112 18.75 -15.54 8.44
N LEU A 113 17.57 -15.37 7.82
CA LEU A 113 17.35 -15.46 6.38
C LEU A 113 17.59 -14.14 5.63
N GLY A 114 17.88 -13.03 6.33
CA GLY A 114 18.03 -11.71 5.74
C GLY A 114 16.73 -11.17 5.15
N MET A 115 15.59 -11.52 5.74
CA MET A 115 14.25 -11.06 5.39
C MET A 115 13.60 -10.32 6.56
N THR A 116 12.62 -9.45 6.27
CA THR A 116 11.79 -8.79 7.27
C THR A 116 10.33 -9.17 7.09
N ILE A 117 9.59 -9.34 8.20
CA ILE A 117 8.13 -9.40 8.16
C ILE A 117 7.59 -7.97 8.23
N VAL A 118 6.95 -7.52 7.16
CA VAL A 118 6.38 -6.17 7.05
C VAL A 118 4.98 -6.13 7.63
N SER A 119 4.17 -7.12 7.30
CA SER A 119 2.74 -7.12 7.51
C SER A 119 2.18 -8.53 7.69
N SER A 120 0.95 -8.61 8.18
CA SER A 120 0.17 -9.84 8.18
C SER A 120 -1.31 -9.58 7.97
N HIS A 121 -1.93 -10.35 7.10
CA HIS A 121 -3.37 -10.50 7.05
C HIS A 121 -3.85 -11.28 8.28
N CYS A 122 -4.89 -10.82 8.97
CA CYS A 122 -5.40 -11.50 10.16
C CYS A 122 -6.90 -11.32 10.35
N ASP A 123 -7.50 -12.19 11.16
CA ASP A 123 -8.85 -11.97 11.68
C ASP A 123 -8.83 -10.81 12.68
N ILE A 124 -9.44 -9.70 12.30
CA ILE A 124 -9.47 -8.48 13.10
C ILE A 124 -10.51 -8.53 14.24
N ASN A 125 -11.35 -9.56 14.28
CA ASN A 125 -12.39 -9.71 15.28
C ASN A 125 -11.97 -10.60 16.47
N LYS A 126 -10.85 -11.32 16.32
CA LYS A 126 -10.37 -12.24 17.35
C LYS A 126 -9.01 -11.80 17.88
N ASP A 127 -8.92 -11.57 19.20
CA ASP A 127 -7.66 -11.29 19.92
C ASP A 127 -6.80 -10.18 19.31
N PHE A 128 -7.42 -9.14 18.69
CA PHE A 128 -6.72 -8.19 17.85
C PHE A 128 -5.70 -7.34 18.62
N GLU A 129 -6.00 -6.94 19.87
CA GLU A 129 -5.05 -6.24 20.75
C GLU A 129 -3.78 -7.05 20.99
N LYS A 130 -3.93 -8.37 21.25
CA LYS A 130 -2.81 -9.28 21.43
C LYS A 130 -1.98 -9.38 20.14
N LYS A 131 -2.62 -9.57 19.00
CA LYS A 131 -1.96 -9.62 17.68
C LYS A 131 -1.18 -8.33 17.40
N ALA A 132 -1.76 -7.17 17.72
CA ALA A 132 -1.11 -5.87 17.53
C ALA A 132 0.14 -5.73 18.42
N ALA A 133 0.06 -6.16 19.69
CA ALA A 133 1.20 -6.15 20.60
C ALA A 133 2.31 -7.12 20.15
N GLU A 134 1.96 -8.33 19.74
CA GLU A 134 2.92 -9.35 19.26
C GLU A 134 3.60 -8.91 17.95
N ALA A 135 2.85 -8.30 17.03
CA ALA A 135 3.38 -7.75 15.77
C ALA A 135 4.32 -6.57 16.03
N ALA A 136 3.94 -5.65 16.91
CA ALA A 136 4.76 -4.52 17.31
C ALA A 136 6.09 -4.94 17.94
N ALA A 137 6.05 -5.94 18.83
CA ALA A 137 7.21 -6.46 19.53
C ALA A 137 8.34 -6.95 18.61
N ILE A 138 8.00 -7.35 17.39
CA ILE A 138 8.95 -7.83 16.38
C ILE A 138 9.21 -6.83 15.26
N GLY A 139 8.66 -5.62 15.36
CA GLY A 139 8.90 -4.53 14.43
C GLY A 139 8.11 -4.61 13.13
N MET A 140 7.04 -5.40 13.06
CA MET A 140 6.08 -5.34 11.95
C MET A 140 5.53 -3.93 11.80
N LYS A 141 5.13 -3.59 10.58
CA LYS A 141 4.61 -2.26 10.27
C LYS A 141 3.10 -2.22 10.23
N TYR A 142 2.48 -3.31 9.77
CA TYR A 142 1.04 -3.36 9.52
C TYR A 142 0.40 -4.65 10.01
N LEU A 143 -0.84 -4.52 10.51
CA LEU A 143 -1.84 -5.59 10.51
C LEU A 143 -2.96 -5.21 9.55
N LEU A 144 -3.42 -6.19 8.75
CA LEU A 144 -4.41 -5.95 7.71
C LEU A 144 -5.68 -6.79 7.92
N CYS A 145 -6.81 -6.14 7.60
CA CYS A 145 -8.05 -6.85 7.34
C CYS A 145 -8.01 -7.36 5.87
N PRO A 146 -7.94 -8.67 5.63
CA PRO A 146 -7.80 -9.21 4.27
C PRO A 146 -9.10 -9.20 3.46
N TYR A 147 -10.26 -9.27 4.13
CA TYR A 147 -11.53 -9.48 3.45
C TYR A 147 -12.72 -9.12 4.32
N LYS A 148 -13.72 -8.45 3.74
CA LYS A 148 -15.02 -8.18 4.39
C LYS A 148 -16.21 -8.75 3.61
N GLY A 149 -15.97 -9.13 2.36
CA GLY A 149 -16.99 -9.63 1.44
C GLY A 149 -17.85 -8.54 0.81
N PRO A 150 -18.52 -8.88 -0.31
CA PRO A 150 -19.45 -7.97 -0.95
C PRO A 150 -20.67 -7.69 -0.07
N GLN A 151 -21.15 -6.45 -0.07
CA GLN A 151 -22.29 -5.99 0.70
C GLN A 151 -23.43 -5.57 -0.23
N LYS A 152 -24.65 -5.46 0.34
CA LYS A 152 -25.85 -5.03 -0.40
C LYS A 152 -26.12 -3.54 -0.28
N LYS A 153 -25.47 -2.84 0.68
CA LYS A 153 -25.69 -1.41 0.99
C LYS A 153 -24.37 -0.70 1.29
N LEU A 154 -24.28 0.55 0.90
CA LEU A 154 -23.14 1.40 1.24
C LEU A 154 -22.99 1.64 2.76
N ASP A 155 -24.09 1.60 3.51
CA ASP A 155 -24.06 1.73 4.97
C ASP A 155 -23.22 0.63 5.65
N ASP A 156 -23.14 -0.55 5.08
CA ASP A 156 -22.32 -1.61 5.64
C ASP A 156 -20.83 -1.30 5.45
N PHE A 157 -20.45 -0.65 4.35
CA PHE A 157 -19.09 -0.15 4.16
C PHE A 157 -18.74 1.02 5.09
N ARG A 158 -19.72 1.87 5.47
CA ARG A 158 -19.51 2.90 6.52
C ARG A 158 -19.23 2.26 7.88
N LYS A 159 -19.98 1.20 8.24
CA LYS A 159 -19.73 0.43 9.47
C LYS A 159 -18.33 -0.22 9.46
N PHE A 160 -17.88 -0.72 8.29
CA PHE A 160 -16.52 -1.22 8.16
C PHE A 160 -15.47 -0.11 8.35
N ALA A 161 -15.72 1.09 7.83
CA ALA A 161 -14.83 2.23 8.05
C ALA A 161 -14.74 2.60 9.55
N ASP A 162 -15.86 2.58 10.27
CA ASP A 162 -15.88 2.82 11.72
C ASP A 162 -15.08 1.72 12.47
N GLU A 163 -15.26 0.46 12.08
CA GLU A 163 -14.49 -0.66 12.62
C GLU A 163 -12.98 -0.51 12.32
N PHE A 164 -12.62 -0.14 11.11
CA PHE A 164 -11.22 0.07 10.71
C PHE A 164 -10.57 1.20 11.49
N ASN A 165 -11.29 2.30 11.74
CA ASN A 165 -10.81 3.37 12.61
C ASN A 165 -10.52 2.87 14.04
N GLN A 166 -11.42 2.02 14.61
CA GLN A 166 -11.19 1.41 15.93
C GLN A 166 -9.96 0.50 15.94
N LYS A 167 -9.77 -0.33 14.89
CA LYS A 167 -8.58 -1.20 14.76
C LYS A 167 -7.32 -0.37 14.55
N GLY A 168 -7.42 0.73 13.82
CA GLY A 168 -6.35 1.71 13.65
C GLY A 168 -5.88 2.31 14.96
N GLU A 169 -6.81 2.66 15.87
CA GLU A 169 -6.46 3.15 17.21
C GLU A 169 -5.69 2.10 18.02
N ILE A 170 -6.09 0.83 17.95
CA ILE A 170 -5.38 -0.28 18.61
C ILE A 170 -3.97 -0.42 18.05
N CYS A 171 -3.82 -0.44 16.74
CA CYS A 171 -2.51 -0.51 16.08
C CYS A 171 -1.63 0.67 16.48
N LYS A 172 -2.15 1.90 16.42
CA LYS A 172 -1.42 3.12 16.78
C LYS A 172 -0.93 3.11 18.23
N LYS A 173 -1.74 2.64 19.18
CA LYS A 173 -1.32 2.47 20.59
C LYS A 173 -0.14 1.52 20.74
N ASN A 174 0.01 0.56 19.86
CA ASN A 174 1.11 -0.40 19.83
C ASN A 174 2.28 0.05 18.93
N GLY A 175 2.20 1.23 18.28
CA GLY A 175 3.27 1.76 17.42
C GLY A 175 3.36 1.11 16.04
N ILE A 176 2.29 0.45 15.57
CA ILE A 176 2.13 -0.08 14.21
C ILE A 176 0.92 0.56 13.53
N ARG A 177 0.65 0.20 12.28
CA ARG A 177 -0.43 0.74 11.47
C ARG A 177 -1.45 -0.34 11.14
N PHE A 178 -2.68 0.10 10.91
CA PHE A 178 -3.74 -0.75 10.37
C PHE A 178 -3.93 -0.46 8.89
N ALA A 179 -4.17 -1.52 8.09
CA ALA A 179 -4.56 -1.36 6.70
C ALA A 179 -5.70 -2.31 6.30
N TYR A 180 -6.37 -1.98 5.21
CA TYR A 180 -7.39 -2.82 4.58
C TYR A 180 -6.93 -3.23 3.19
N HIS A 181 -7.04 -4.51 2.87
CA HIS A 181 -6.78 -5.10 1.55
C HIS A 181 -8.09 -5.23 0.77
N ASN A 182 -8.10 -4.71 -0.44
CA ASN A 182 -9.28 -4.72 -1.30
C ASN A 182 -9.42 -5.98 -2.15
N HIS A 183 -10.68 -6.23 -2.53
CA HIS A 183 -11.06 -7.13 -3.61
C HIS A 183 -11.89 -6.36 -4.65
N ASP A 184 -12.30 -7.04 -5.72
CA ASP A 184 -13.04 -6.48 -6.84
C ASP A 184 -14.36 -5.80 -6.44
N TYR A 185 -15.04 -6.31 -5.41
CA TYR A 185 -16.34 -5.81 -4.97
C TYR A 185 -16.31 -4.37 -4.44
N THR A 186 -15.17 -3.88 -3.94
CA THR A 186 -15.07 -2.49 -3.51
C THR A 186 -14.92 -1.51 -4.67
N PHE A 187 -14.59 -2.02 -5.86
CA PHE A 187 -14.45 -1.27 -7.11
C PHE A 187 -15.61 -1.51 -8.11
N LYS A 188 -16.71 -2.08 -7.64
CA LYS A 188 -17.97 -2.22 -8.39
C LYS A 188 -19.02 -1.28 -7.80
N GLU A 189 -19.68 -0.50 -8.65
CA GLU A 189 -20.66 0.48 -8.21
C GLU A 189 -21.79 -0.17 -7.41
N LEU A 190 -22.18 0.44 -6.31
CA LEU A 190 -23.27 0.08 -5.43
C LEU A 190 -24.02 1.36 -5.05
N GLU A 191 -25.35 1.37 -5.23
CA GLU A 191 -26.18 2.56 -4.90
C GLU A 191 -25.63 3.87 -5.48
N GLY A 192 -25.04 3.84 -6.68
CA GLY A 192 -24.51 5.01 -7.39
C GLY A 192 -23.15 5.50 -6.90
N GLN A 193 -22.42 4.74 -6.06
CA GLN A 193 -21.08 5.08 -5.57
C GLN A 193 -20.16 3.86 -5.55
N MET A 194 -18.86 4.11 -5.58
CA MET A 194 -17.86 3.06 -5.36
C MET A 194 -17.69 2.80 -3.86
N PRO A 195 -17.86 1.54 -3.39
CA PRO A 195 -17.62 1.20 -1.99
C PRO A 195 -16.21 1.57 -1.50
N GLN A 196 -15.21 1.51 -2.38
CA GLN A 196 -13.85 1.96 -2.05
C GLN A 196 -13.80 3.45 -1.70
N ASP A 197 -14.55 4.30 -2.40
CA ASP A 197 -14.67 5.72 -2.07
C ASP A 197 -15.32 5.92 -0.70
N VAL A 198 -16.33 5.12 -0.38
CA VAL A 198 -17.00 5.19 0.93
C VAL A 198 -16.02 4.84 2.05
N LEU A 199 -15.24 3.77 1.90
CA LEU A 199 -14.20 3.40 2.87
C LEU A 199 -13.16 4.51 3.03
N MET A 200 -12.61 5.02 1.92
CA MET A 200 -11.58 6.06 1.92
C MET A 200 -12.03 7.35 2.59
N ASN A 201 -13.29 7.76 2.35
CA ASN A 201 -13.83 9.02 2.83
C ASN A 201 -14.33 8.96 4.30
N ASN A 202 -14.55 7.76 4.85
CA ASN A 202 -15.03 7.56 6.22
C ASN A 202 -13.96 7.00 7.16
N THR A 203 -12.72 6.77 6.69
CA THR A 203 -11.60 6.37 7.55
C THR A 203 -10.65 7.53 7.79
N ASP A 204 -10.16 7.64 9.04
CA ASP A 204 -9.14 8.62 9.41
C ASP A 204 -7.78 8.22 8.78
N PRO A 205 -7.16 9.08 7.93
CA PRO A 205 -5.86 8.80 7.35
C PRO A 205 -4.70 8.71 8.36
N ALA A 206 -4.90 9.16 9.59
CA ALA A 206 -3.93 8.98 10.68
C ALA A 206 -4.02 7.60 11.34
N LEU A 207 -5.06 6.83 11.06
CA LEU A 207 -5.36 5.53 11.66
C LEU A 207 -5.34 4.38 10.66
N VAL A 208 -5.88 4.62 9.46
CA VAL A 208 -6.14 3.58 8.46
C VAL A 208 -5.41 3.90 7.17
N GLU A 209 -4.59 2.98 6.73
CA GLU A 209 -3.98 2.95 5.41
C GLU A 209 -4.59 1.81 4.58
N TYR A 210 -4.14 1.65 3.35
CA TYR A 210 -4.70 0.67 2.44
C TYR A 210 -3.59 -0.09 1.72
N GLU A 211 -3.84 -1.37 1.52
CA GLU A 211 -3.10 -2.20 0.58
C GLU A 211 -3.92 -2.30 -0.70
N LEU A 212 -3.34 -1.80 -1.81
CA LEU A 212 -3.99 -1.86 -3.11
C LEU A 212 -3.63 -3.17 -3.80
N ASP A 213 -4.55 -4.13 -3.83
CA ASP A 213 -4.42 -5.24 -4.77
C ASP A 213 -4.86 -4.74 -6.16
N MET A 214 -3.85 -4.47 -7.00
CA MET A 214 -4.03 -3.90 -8.34
C MET A 214 -4.72 -4.88 -9.30
N TYR A 215 -4.55 -6.17 -9.08
CA TYR A 215 -5.22 -7.22 -9.84
C TYR A 215 -6.75 -7.13 -9.69
N TRP A 216 -7.25 -6.98 -8.45
CA TRP A 216 -8.67 -6.89 -8.19
C TRP A 216 -9.29 -5.60 -8.71
N VAL A 217 -8.52 -4.51 -8.74
CA VAL A 217 -8.94 -3.26 -9.40
C VAL A 217 -9.16 -3.50 -10.90
N VAL A 218 -8.20 -4.13 -11.58
CA VAL A 218 -8.30 -4.49 -13.00
C VAL A 218 -9.42 -5.50 -13.24
N ALA A 219 -9.58 -6.51 -12.38
CA ALA A 219 -10.66 -7.49 -12.48
C ALA A 219 -12.06 -6.87 -12.35
N ALA A 220 -12.17 -5.76 -11.62
CA ALA A 220 -13.39 -4.94 -11.55
C ALA A 220 -13.59 -3.99 -12.73
N GLY A 221 -12.68 -3.99 -13.72
CA GLY A 221 -12.74 -3.08 -14.88
C GLY A 221 -12.27 -1.66 -14.58
N GLN A 222 -11.56 -1.43 -13.47
CA GLN A 222 -11.04 -0.13 -13.07
C GLN A 222 -9.54 0.01 -13.38
N ASP A 223 -9.06 1.25 -13.42
CA ASP A 223 -7.65 1.56 -13.64
C ASP A 223 -6.94 1.85 -12.31
N PRO A 224 -5.93 1.05 -11.90
CA PRO A 224 -5.18 1.27 -10.67
C PRO A 224 -4.50 2.65 -10.58
N GLU A 225 -4.00 3.19 -11.69
CA GLU A 225 -3.35 4.50 -11.68
C GLU A 225 -4.31 5.64 -11.32
N THR A 226 -5.56 5.53 -11.75
CA THR A 226 -6.62 6.49 -11.38
C THR A 226 -6.86 6.49 -9.88
N TRP A 227 -6.93 5.32 -9.25
CA TRP A 227 -7.13 5.20 -7.82
C TRP A 227 -5.92 5.66 -7.01
N LEU A 228 -4.71 5.33 -7.44
CA LEU A 228 -3.46 5.80 -6.84
C LEU A 228 -3.36 7.33 -6.82
N LYS A 229 -3.68 7.97 -7.94
CA LYS A 229 -3.66 9.44 -8.09
C LYS A 229 -4.77 10.10 -7.26
N LYS A 230 -5.98 9.51 -7.26
CA LYS A 230 -7.15 10.02 -6.50
C LYS A 230 -6.89 10.04 -5.00
N TYR A 231 -6.25 9.01 -4.48
CA TYR A 231 -6.01 8.83 -3.04
C TYR A 231 -4.50 8.79 -2.71
N LYS A 232 -3.79 9.81 -3.21
CA LYS A 232 -2.34 9.95 -2.97
C LYS A 232 -2.01 9.83 -1.48
N ASN A 233 -0.96 9.07 -1.17
CA ASN A 233 -0.46 8.77 0.18
C ASN A 233 -1.38 7.91 1.08
N ARG A 234 -2.49 7.35 0.54
CA ARG A 234 -3.36 6.46 1.30
C ARG A 234 -3.05 4.98 1.07
N PHE A 235 -2.55 4.62 -0.12
CA PHE A 235 -2.10 3.27 -0.44
C PHE A 235 -0.61 3.15 -0.13
N LYS A 236 -0.27 2.36 0.92
CA LYS A 236 1.11 2.19 1.38
C LYS A 236 1.71 0.85 0.99
N LEU A 237 0.87 -0.15 0.82
CA LEU A 237 1.23 -1.48 0.36
C LEU A 237 0.47 -1.77 -0.94
N CYS A 238 0.99 -2.67 -1.75
CA CYS A 238 0.25 -3.20 -2.88
C CYS A 238 0.54 -4.67 -3.13
N HIS A 239 -0.47 -5.37 -3.64
CA HIS A 239 -0.24 -6.66 -4.27
C HIS A 239 0.10 -6.48 -5.75
N VAL A 240 1.23 -7.09 -6.13
CA VAL A 240 1.68 -7.25 -7.51
C VAL A 240 1.31 -8.66 -7.95
N LYS A 241 0.17 -8.79 -8.62
CA LYS A 241 -0.45 -10.06 -9.04
C LYS A 241 -0.97 -9.92 -10.46
N ASP A 242 -0.51 -10.76 -11.40
CA ASP A 242 -0.86 -10.63 -12.82
C ASP A 242 -2.12 -11.43 -13.17
N ARG A 243 -2.83 -10.95 -14.19
CA ARG A 243 -4.10 -11.48 -14.65
C ARG A 243 -3.95 -12.14 -16.00
N THR A 244 -4.41 -13.37 -16.14
CA THR A 244 -4.41 -14.09 -17.41
C THR A 244 -5.03 -13.25 -18.53
N LYS A 245 -4.38 -13.19 -19.70
CA LYS A 245 -4.88 -12.46 -20.86
C LYS A 245 -6.22 -13.04 -21.32
N GLY A 246 -7.20 -12.15 -21.46
CA GLY A 246 -8.56 -12.57 -21.86
C GLY A 246 -9.36 -13.29 -20.79
N ALA A 247 -8.91 -13.27 -19.51
CA ALA A 247 -9.63 -13.88 -18.41
C ALA A 247 -11.04 -13.32 -18.27
N THR A 248 -12.03 -14.22 -18.21
CA THR A 248 -13.44 -13.90 -17.97
C THR A 248 -13.80 -14.02 -16.49
N GLU A 249 -13.14 -14.92 -15.77
CA GLU A 249 -13.36 -15.09 -14.34
C GLU A 249 -12.62 -14.00 -13.54
N ALA A 250 -13.20 -13.59 -12.43
CA ALA A 250 -12.55 -12.61 -11.56
C ALA A 250 -11.22 -13.16 -11.01
N ALA A 251 -11.21 -14.40 -10.55
CA ALA A 251 -10.03 -15.05 -9.95
C ALA A 251 -9.29 -15.92 -11.00
N ASP A 252 -8.47 -15.29 -11.83
CA ASP A 252 -7.66 -15.98 -12.84
C ASP A 252 -6.27 -15.34 -12.95
N SER A 253 -5.48 -15.51 -11.86
CA SER A 253 -4.11 -15.00 -11.79
C SER A 253 -3.12 -15.92 -12.50
N CYS A 254 -2.06 -15.33 -13.03
CA CYS A 254 -0.96 -16.02 -13.69
C CYS A 254 0.40 -15.48 -13.24
N THR A 255 1.46 -16.07 -13.73
CA THR A 255 2.84 -15.65 -13.47
C THR A 255 3.07 -14.22 -13.98
N LEU A 256 3.78 -13.41 -13.20
CA LEU A 256 4.08 -12.02 -13.53
C LEU A 256 4.79 -11.89 -14.88
N GLY A 257 4.29 -10.99 -15.72
CA GLY A 257 4.77 -10.72 -17.07
C GLY A 257 4.16 -11.61 -18.16
N GLU A 258 3.41 -12.65 -17.80
CA GLU A 258 2.66 -13.47 -18.75
C GLU A 258 1.22 -12.96 -18.96
N GLY A 259 0.73 -12.16 -18.02
CA GLY A 259 -0.62 -11.63 -17.99
C GLY A 259 -0.82 -10.33 -18.75
N SER A 260 -1.86 -9.60 -18.36
CA SER A 260 -2.34 -8.39 -19.04
C SER A 260 -2.02 -7.08 -18.31
N ILE A 261 -1.44 -7.14 -17.10
CA ILE A 261 -1.20 -5.94 -16.27
C ILE A 261 0.21 -5.40 -16.51
N ASP A 262 0.32 -4.14 -16.98
CA ASP A 262 1.61 -3.47 -17.16
C ASP A 262 2.13 -2.88 -15.85
N TYR A 263 2.79 -3.70 -15.07
CA TYR A 263 3.38 -3.27 -13.80
C TYR A 263 4.55 -2.28 -13.97
N SER A 264 5.20 -2.23 -15.13
CA SER A 264 6.30 -1.28 -15.36
C SER A 264 5.82 0.17 -15.30
N LYS A 265 4.58 0.39 -15.72
CA LYS A 265 3.92 1.71 -15.70
C LYS A 265 3.25 1.98 -14.34
N ILE A 266 2.44 1.04 -13.87
CA ILE A 266 1.61 1.23 -12.66
C ILE A 266 2.50 1.45 -11.42
N LEU A 267 3.60 0.70 -11.26
CA LEU A 267 4.45 0.83 -10.08
C LEU A 267 5.23 2.15 -10.03
N LYS A 268 5.49 2.81 -11.16
CA LYS A 268 6.03 4.18 -11.18
C LYS A 268 5.02 5.15 -10.56
N THR A 269 3.77 5.09 -11.02
CA THR A 269 2.69 5.90 -10.44
C THR A 269 2.50 5.58 -8.95
N ALA A 270 2.55 4.31 -8.57
CA ALA A 270 2.46 3.90 -7.17
C ALA A 270 3.56 4.54 -6.31
N LYS A 271 4.82 4.51 -6.77
CA LYS A 271 5.94 5.17 -6.09
C LYS A 271 5.73 6.69 -5.95
N GLU A 272 5.32 7.35 -7.02
CA GLU A 272 5.07 8.81 -7.05
C GLU A 272 3.90 9.22 -6.13
N THR A 273 2.99 8.30 -5.85
CA THR A 273 1.81 8.52 -5.01
C THR A 273 1.98 8.02 -3.58
N GLY A 274 3.19 7.56 -3.19
CA GLY A 274 3.56 7.28 -1.81
C GLY A 274 3.47 5.81 -1.39
N MET A 275 3.47 4.88 -2.36
CA MET A 275 3.61 3.44 -2.09
C MET A 275 4.98 3.13 -1.50
N GLU A 276 4.99 2.29 -0.48
CA GLU A 276 6.21 1.91 0.26
C GLU A 276 6.56 0.43 0.09
N TYR A 277 5.56 -0.44 -0.02
CA TYR A 277 5.76 -1.89 -0.05
C TYR A 277 5.12 -2.51 -1.29
N TYR A 278 5.90 -3.32 -2.00
CA TYR A 278 5.53 -4.01 -3.23
C TYR A 278 5.58 -5.51 -2.96
N ILE A 279 4.40 -6.13 -2.84
CA ILE A 279 4.25 -7.50 -2.36
C ILE A 279 3.68 -8.36 -3.48
N VAL A 280 4.43 -9.38 -3.87
CA VAL A 280 4.00 -10.33 -4.91
C VAL A 280 2.96 -11.28 -4.32
N GLU A 281 1.89 -11.53 -5.08
CA GLU A 281 0.94 -12.59 -4.79
C GLU A 281 0.52 -13.32 -6.07
N GLN A 282 0.25 -14.62 -5.96
CA GLN A 282 -0.37 -15.42 -7.01
C GLN A 282 -1.24 -16.52 -6.39
N GLU A 283 -2.42 -16.79 -6.95
CA GLU A 283 -3.39 -17.72 -6.37
C GLU A 283 -3.74 -18.88 -7.29
N LYS A 284 -3.46 -18.79 -8.60
CA LYS A 284 -3.67 -19.83 -9.61
C LYS A 284 -2.34 -20.20 -10.26
N TYR A 285 -2.15 -21.47 -10.56
CA TYR A 285 -0.85 -22.03 -10.99
C TYR A 285 -1.00 -22.94 -12.21
N ALA A 286 -1.74 -22.48 -13.22
CA ALA A 286 -1.92 -23.26 -14.47
C ALA A 286 -0.56 -23.54 -15.11
N GLY A 287 -0.23 -24.84 -15.30
CA GLY A 287 1.01 -25.28 -15.92
C GLY A 287 2.29 -25.11 -15.08
N THR A 288 2.17 -24.75 -13.80
CA THR A 288 3.32 -24.53 -12.88
C THR A 288 2.98 -25.01 -11.46
N THR A 289 3.91 -24.83 -10.53
CA THR A 289 3.69 -25.05 -9.09
C THR A 289 3.81 -23.74 -8.33
N PRO A 290 3.25 -23.60 -7.11
CA PRO A 290 3.37 -22.39 -6.31
C PRO A 290 4.82 -21.91 -6.14
N LEU A 291 5.72 -22.79 -5.72
CA LEU A 291 7.14 -22.46 -5.55
C LEU A 291 7.81 -22.03 -6.86
N LYS A 292 7.50 -22.68 -7.98
CA LYS A 292 8.08 -22.29 -9.27
C LYS A 292 7.55 -20.94 -9.75
N ALA A 293 6.28 -20.67 -9.53
CA ALA A 293 5.69 -19.36 -9.81
C ALA A 293 6.37 -18.25 -8.97
N VAL A 294 6.58 -18.50 -7.66
CA VAL A 294 7.28 -17.56 -6.77
C VAL A 294 8.69 -17.26 -7.28
N GLU A 295 9.45 -18.28 -7.75
CA GLU A 295 10.79 -18.10 -8.35
C GLU A 295 10.74 -17.20 -9.60
N VAL A 296 9.83 -17.47 -10.53
CA VAL A 296 9.69 -16.71 -11.78
C VAL A 296 9.22 -15.28 -11.48
N ASN A 297 8.29 -15.12 -10.56
CA ASN A 297 7.81 -13.81 -10.13
C ASN A 297 8.94 -12.97 -9.50
N ALA A 298 9.83 -13.58 -8.69
CA ALA A 298 11.02 -12.89 -8.18
C ALA A 298 11.94 -12.42 -9.30
N ALA A 299 12.14 -13.25 -10.32
CA ALA A 299 12.97 -12.88 -11.48
C ALA A 299 12.36 -11.72 -12.30
N TYR A 300 11.03 -11.64 -12.39
CA TYR A 300 10.32 -10.52 -12.99
C TYR A 300 10.53 -9.24 -12.16
N MET A 301 10.27 -9.29 -10.84
CA MET A 301 10.41 -8.12 -9.96
C MET A 301 11.81 -7.52 -9.98
N LYS A 302 12.85 -8.35 -10.02
CA LYS A 302 14.26 -7.89 -10.12
C LYS A 302 14.57 -7.09 -11.40
N LYS A 303 13.79 -7.26 -12.47
CA LYS A 303 13.96 -6.56 -13.74
C LYS A 303 13.18 -5.24 -13.81
N LEU A 304 12.20 -5.04 -12.91
CA LEU A 304 11.40 -3.81 -12.87
C LEU A 304 12.28 -2.62 -12.49
N LYS A 305 12.04 -1.50 -13.16
CA LYS A 305 12.70 -0.21 -12.93
C LYS A 305 11.64 0.83 -12.58
N LEU A 306 11.77 1.47 -11.44
CA LEU A 306 10.87 2.51 -10.93
C LEU A 306 11.52 3.88 -10.91
#